data_81680b102dd964c7cead431a17769513
#
_entry.id   81680b102dd964c7cead431a17769513
#
_cell.length_a   1.000
_cell.length_b   1.000
_cell.length_c   1.000
_cell.angle_alpha   90.00
_cell.angle_beta   90.00
_cell.angle_gamma   90.00
#
_symmetry.space_group_name_H-M   'P 1'
#
loop_
_entity.id
_entity.type
_entity.pdbx_description
1 polymer ?
#
loop_
_entity_poly.entity_id
_entity_poly.type
_entity_poly.pdbx_seq_one_letter_code
_entity_poly.pdbx_strand_id
1 'polypeptide(L)'
;KYKHLAGNFGTSWQSQQTEFENIPAPVLFTTNCLMPPRPSYKDRVYTTSVVGYEGLRHIGKTKDGKKDFSPIIKHALELGGYEHDHSMSGINGGHILTTGFAHEAVLSHADKIIAAIKKGAIKHIFLVGGCDGAHPGRNYYTEFVKQTPMDTLVLTLACGKYRFNDLDLGEIDGIPRILDMG
;
A
#
# COMPACT_ATOMS: atom_id res chain seq x y z
N LYS A 1 7.56 -3.17 14.17
CA LYS A 1 9.01 -3.00 13.98
C LYS A 1 9.36 -1.59 13.51
N TYR A 2 8.55 -0.98 12.69
CA TYR A 2 8.77 0.37 12.15
C TYR A 2 7.73 1.32 12.77
N LYS A 3 8.05 1.85 13.95
CA LYS A 3 7.13 2.66 14.77
C LYS A 3 6.65 3.95 14.09
N HIS A 4 7.41 4.43 13.12
CA HIS A 4 7.12 5.64 12.34
C HIS A 4 6.42 5.37 11.01
N LEU A 5 6.08 4.12 10.71
CA LEU A 5 5.29 3.78 9.55
C LEU A 5 3.80 4.03 9.85
N ALA A 6 3.24 5.05 9.22
CA ALA A 6 1.87 5.49 9.47
C ALA A 6 0.78 4.67 8.73
N GLY A 7 1.18 3.82 7.80
CA GLY A 7 0.25 2.96 7.04
C GLY A 7 0.46 3.03 5.52
N ASN A 8 -0.54 2.61 4.77
CA ASN A 8 -0.57 2.68 3.32
C ASN A 8 -1.34 3.89 2.84
N PHE A 9 -0.82 4.52 1.80
CA PHE A 9 -1.45 5.64 1.12
C PHE A 9 -1.49 5.38 -0.39
N GLY A 10 -2.53 5.89 -1.04
CA GLY A 10 -2.70 5.83 -2.48
C GLY A 10 -3.77 4.85 -2.92
N THR A 11 -4.15 4.98 -4.17
CA THR A 11 -5.21 4.19 -4.80
C THR A 11 -4.73 3.54 -6.08
N SER A 12 -4.47 4.34 -7.13
CA SER A 12 -3.97 3.82 -8.40
C SER A 12 -2.99 4.80 -9.05
N TRP A 13 -2.16 4.30 -9.95
CA TRP A 13 -1.19 5.14 -10.65
C TRP A 13 -1.85 6.26 -11.47
N GLN A 14 -3.08 6.04 -11.97
CA GLN A 14 -3.83 7.05 -12.71
C GLN A 14 -4.22 8.26 -11.86
N SER A 15 -4.39 8.07 -10.57
CA SER A 15 -4.85 9.11 -9.64
C SER A 15 -3.70 9.89 -8.98
N GLN A 16 -2.45 9.45 -9.13
CA GLN A 16 -1.31 9.98 -8.38
C GLN A 16 -1.09 11.49 -8.56
N GLN A 17 -1.36 12.03 -9.76
CA GLN A 17 -1.23 13.46 -10.01
C GLN A 17 -2.21 14.31 -9.20
N THR A 18 -3.36 13.77 -8.85
CA THR A 18 -4.35 14.42 -7.98
C THR A 18 -4.02 14.15 -6.51
N GLU A 19 -3.65 12.93 -6.18
CA GLU A 19 -3.35 12.52 -4.81
C GLU A 19 -2.13 13.26 -4.23
N PHE A 20 -1.08 13.46 -5.03
CA PHE A 20 0.15 14.08 -4.54
C PHE A 20 0.18 15.59 -4.58
N GLU A 21 -0.81 16.24 -5.19
CA GLU A 21 -0.79 17.68 -5.40
C GLU A 21 -0.71 18.49 -4.09
N ASN A 22 -1.47 18.09 -3.09
CA ASN A 22 -1.61 18.82 -1.82
C ASN A 22 -0.98 18.12 -0.61
N ILE A 23 -0.14 17.09 -0.83
CA ILE A 23 0.54 16.42 0.27
C ILE A 23 1.71 17.28 0.74
N PRO A 24 1.77 17.71 2.01
CA PRO A 24 2.89 18.48 2.55
C PRO A 24 4.07 17.57 2.92
N ALA A 25 4.50 16.73 2.00
CA ALA A 25 5.60 15.78 2.18
C ALA A 25 6.27 15.47 0.84
N PRO A 26 7.55 15.08 0.83
CA PRO A 26 8.19 14.56 -0.36
C PRO A 26 7.66 13.18 -0.72
N VAL A 27 7.66 12.88 -2.01
CA VAL A 27 7.25 11.59 -2.58
C VAL A 27 8.46 10.89 -3.16
N LEU A 28 8.72 9.66 -2.76
CA LEU A 28 9.84 8.85 -3.27
C LEU A 28 9.32 7.67 -4.08
N PHE A 29 9.65 7.66 -5.37
CA PHE A 29 9.38 6.53 -6.25
C PHE A 29 10.56 5.56 -6.25
N THR A 30 10.27 4.32 -5.89
CA THR A 30 11.25 3.23 -5.79
C THR A 30 11.08 2.16 -6.86
N THR A 31 9.91 2.11 -7.49
CA THR A 31 9.48 1.15 -8.50
C THR A 31 8.77 1.87 -9.64
N ASN A 32 8.13 1.13 -10.53
CA ASN A 32 7.40 1.65 -11.68
C ASN A 32 6.22 2.57 -11.30
N CYS A 33 5.42 2.94 -12.29
CA CYS A 33 4.17 3.69 -12.15
C CYS A 33 4.34 5.19 -11.86
N LEU A 34 5.55 5.74 -12.02
CA LEU A 34 5.75 7.18 -12.01
C LEU A 34 5.06 7.82 -13.22
N MET A 35 4.10 8.71 -12.97
CA MET A 35 3.59 9.62 -14.00
C MET A 35 4.34 10.96 -13.97
N PRO A 36 4.39 11.69 -15.11
CA PRO A 36 4.93 13.04 -15.11
C PRO A 36 4.31 13.89 -14.01
N PRO A 37 5.09 14.36 -13.02
CA PRO A 37 4.53 15.15 -11.92
C PRO A 37 4.08 16.53 -12.42
N ARG A 38 3.01 17.05 -11.83
CA ARG A 38 2.56 18.42 -12.09
C ARG A 38 3.59 19.42 -11.53
N PRO A 39 3.71 20.61 -12.15
CA PRO A 39 4.60 21.67 -11.65
C PRO A 39 4.38 22.00 -10.17
N SER A 40 3.14 21.90 -9.68
CA SER A 40 2.74 22.22 -8.29
C SER A 40 3.40 21.36 -7.21
N TYR A 41 3.90 20.16 -7.56
CA TYR A 41 4.58 19.26 -6.62
C TYR A 41 5.85 18.62 -7.15
N LYS A 42 6.29 18.97 -8.36
CA LYS A 42 7.47 18.36 -9.02
C LYS A 42 8.74 18.47 -8.18
N ASP A 43 8.92 19.56 -7.47
CA ASP A 43 10.05 19.83 -6.59
C ASP A 43 10.13 18.90 -5.38
N ARG A 44 9.00 18.31 -5.00
CA ARG A 44 8.90 17.33 -3.90
C ARG A 44 9.08 15.88 -4.32
N VAL A 45 9.21 15.61 -5.63
CA VAL A 45 9.32 14.26 -6.16
C VAL A 45 10.77 13.82 -6.25
N TYR A 46 11.04 12.67 -5.70
CA TYR A 46 12.34 11.98 -5.74
C TYR A 46 12.19 10.62 -6.40
N THR A 47 13.26 10.15 -7.00
CA THR A 47 13.35 8.81 -7.59
C THR A 47 14.55 8.07 -7.04
N THR A 48 14.54 6.75 -7.10
CA THR A 48 15.68 5.91 -6.74
C THR A 48 15.63 4.57 -7.47
N SER A 49 16.69 3.79 -7.37
CA SER A 49 16.82 2.47 -8.01
C SER A 49 16.75 2.56 -9.53
N VAL A 50 15.79 1.87 -10.15
CA VAL A 50 15.59 1.83 -11.60
C VAL A 50 14.61 2.90 -12.10
N VAL A 51 13.99 3.63 -11.19
CA VAL A 51 13.03 4.68 -11.54
C VAL A 51 13.76 5.99 -11.71
N GLY A 52 13.55 6.64 -12.83
CA GLY A 52 14.08 7.96 -13.15
C GLY A 52 13.13 8.73 -14.05
N TYR A 53 13.20 10.04 -14.00
CA TYR A 53 12.47 10.94 -14.88
C TYR A 53 13.27 12.24 -15.03
N GLU A 54 13.28 12.81 -16.22
CA GLU A 54 14.01 14.02 -16.51
C GLU A 54 13.60 15.20 -15.60
N GLY A 55 14.61 15.84 -15.03
CA GLY A 55 14.40 16.98 -14.14
C GLY A 55 13.89 16.64 -12.72
N LEU A 56 13.84 15.36 -12.34
CA LEU A 56 13.59 14.94 -10.95
C LEU A 56 14.90 14.63 -10.20
N ARG A 57 14.87 14.80 -8.90
CA ARG A 57 15.97 14.47 -8.01
C ARG A 57 16.09 12.95 -7.89
N HIS A 58 17.25 12.39 -8.25
CA HIS A 58 17.50 10.95 -8.16
C HIS A 58 18.46 10.62 -7.03
N ILE A 59 18.06 9.69 -6.16
CA ILE A 59 18.90 9.14 -5.09
C ILE A 59 19.57 7.88 -5.61
N GLY A 60 20.79 8.06 -6.12
CA GLY A 60 21.63 6.98 -6.61
C GLY A 60 22.39 6.27 -5.48
N LYS A 61 23.18 5.26 -5.86
CA LYS A 61 24.14 4.63 -4.96
C LYS A 61 25.37 5.50 -4.78
N THR A 62 25.84 5.60 -3.55
CA THR A 62 27.13 6.17 -3.19
C THR A 62 28.27 5.20 -3.55
N LYS A 63 29.52 5.63 -3.41
CA LYS A 63 30.71 4.80 -3.73
C LYS A 63 30.78 3.50 -2.94
N ASP A 64 30.24 3.47 -1.73
CA ASP A 64 30.15 2.29 -0.85
C ASP A 64 28.89 1.43 -1.12
N GLY A 65 28.13 1.72 -2.18
CA GLY A 65 26.97 0.96 -2.61
C GLY A 65 25.68 1.25 -1.85
N LYS A 66 25.69 2.15 -0.86
CA LYS A 66 24.54 2.58 -0.09
C LYS A 66 23.79 3.71 -0.81
N LYS A 67 22.61 4.02 -0.31
CA LYS A 67 21.81 5.17 -0.75
C LYS A 67 21.71 6.18 0.38
N ASP A 68 21.99 7.44 0.07
CA ASP A 68 21.84 8.53 1.04
C ASP A 68 20.46 9.18 0.89
N PHE A 69 19.58 8.92 1.84
CA PHE A 69 18.23 9.51 1.91
C PHE A 69 18.17 10.81 2.72
N SER A 70 19.31 11.33 3.22
CA SER A 70 19.35 12.59 3.98
C SER A 70 18.69 13.76 3.27
N PRO A 71 18.85 13.95 1.92
CA PRO A 71 18.19 15.05 1.23
C PRO A 71 16.66 15.01 1.30
N ILE A 72 16.05 13.82 1.18
CA ILE A 72 14.59 13.69 1.25
C ILE A 72 14.08 13.83 2.68
N ILE A 73 14.84 13.31 3.66
CA ILE A 73 14.52 13.48 5.09
C ILE A 73 14.56 14.96 5.46
N LYS A 74 15.61 15.68 5.06
CA LYS A 74 15.70 17.12 5.30
C LYS A 74 14.53 17.87 4.68
N HIS A 75 14.20 17.58 3.44
CA HIS A 75 13.06 18.20 2.75
C HIS A 75 11.72 17.88 3.45
N ALA A 76 11.55 16.67 3.97
CA ALA A 76 10.36 16.31 4.75
C ALA A 76 10.24 17.15 6.03
N LEU A 77 11.35 17.37 6.73
CA LEU A 77 11.39 18.22 7.93
C LEU A 77 11.12 19.69 7.60
N GLU A 78 11.59 20.19 6.46
CA GLU A 78 11.33 21.56 5.99
C GLU A 78 9.86 21.78 5.62
N LEU A 79 9.20 20.78 5.04
CA LEU A 79 7.78 20.83 4.69
C LEU A 79 6.87 20.72 5.92
N GLY A 80 7.33 20.10 7.00
CA GLY A 80 6.65 20.03 8.29
C GLY A 80 5.50 19.01 8.38
N GLY A 81 4.97 18.53 7.27
CA GLY A 81 3.81 17.63 7.26
C GLY A 81 2.47 18.34 7.45
N TYR A 82 1.46 17.60 7.87
CA TYR A 82 0.14 18.17 8.20
C TYR A 82 0.18 18.85 9.57
N GLU A 83 -0.48 20.00 9.69
CA GLU A 83 -0.57 20.75 10.96
C GLU A 83 -1.38 20.02 12.03
N HIS A 84 -2.33 19.19 11.60
CA HIS A 84 -3.21 18.42 12.48
C HIS A 84 -3.38 17.01 11.94
N ASP A 85 -3.69 16.08 12.85
CA ASP A 85 -4.07 14.71 12.46
C ASP A 85 -5.37 14.73 11.66
N HIS A 86 -5.36 14.05 10.53
CA HIS A 86 -6.52 13.89 9.67
C HIS A 86 -7.01 12.45 9.72
N SER A 87 -8.25 12.26 10.17
CA SER A 87 -8.94 10.98 10.01
C SER A 87 -9.56 10.92 8.62
N MET A 88 -9.17 9.92 7.86
CA MET A 88 -9.69 9.69 6.50
C MET A 88 -10.41 8.36 6.43
N SER A 89 -11.40 8.28 5.55
CA SER A 89 -12.07 7.03 5.23
C SER A 89 -11.45 6.41 3.99
N GLY A 90 -11.33 5.09 3.97
CA GLY A 90 -11.04 4.32 2.77
C GLY A 90 -12.18 4.39 1.75
N ILE A 91 -11.97 3.82 0.57
CA ILE A 91 -12.93 3.88 -0.55
C ILE A 91 -14.28 3.20 -0.20
N ASN A 92 -14.28 2.26 0.72
CA ASN A 92 -15.50 1.58 1.21
C ASN A 92 -16.02 2.17 2.53
N GLY A 93 -15.48 3.29 2.99
CA GLY A 93 -15.86 3.95 4.23
C GLY A 93 -15.19 3.42 5.49
N GLY A 94 -14.27 2.46 5.37
CA GLY A 94 -13.48 1.94 6.50
C GLY A 94 -12.43 2.95 6.98
N HIS A 95 -12.09 2.86 8.27
CA HIS A 95 -11.06 3.71 8.91
C HIS A 95 -9.83 2.91 9.35
N ILE A 96 -9.85 1.59 9.17
CA ILE A 96 -8.77 0.67 9.53
C ILE A 96 -8.31 -0.03 8.26
N LEU A 97 -7.00 -0.05 8.05
CA LEU A 97 -6.39 -0.76 6.94
C LEU A 97 -5.68 -2.01 7.46
N THR A 98 -6.01 -3.16 6.87
CA THR A 98 -5.28 -4.40 7.11
C THR A 98 -4.16 -4.49 6.08
N THR A 99 -2.92 -4.31 6.52
CA THR A 99 -1.76 -4.21 5.63
C THR A 99 -0.47 -4.68 6.28
N GLY A 100 0.59 -4.82 5.50
CA GLY A 100 1.97 -4.98 6.00
C GLY A 100 2.38 -6.40 6.36
N PHE A 101 1.67 -7.42 5.92
CA PHE A 101 2.04 -8.81 6.19
C PHE A 101 3.26 -9.24 5.38
N ALA A 102 3.32 -8.90 4.10
CA ALA A 102 4.29 -9.37 3.14
C ALA A 102 4.47 -10.91 3.15
N HIS A 103 5.31 -11.45 2.30
CA HIS A 103 5.46 -12.91 2.19
C HIS A 103 6.04 -13.55 3.46
N GLU A 104 7.03 -12.92 4.09
CA GLU A 104 7.67 -13.48 5.30
C GLU A 104 6.70 -13.53 6.49
N ALA A 105 5.89 -12.49 6.68
CA ALA A 105 4.89 -12.48 7.74
C ALA A 105 3.80 -13.54 7.52
N VAL A 106 3.36 -13.75 6.28
CA VAL A 106 2.40 -14.81 5.95
C VAL A 106 3.02 -16.19 6.16
N LEU A 107 4.26 -16.41 5.73
CA LEU A 107 4.98 -17.66 5.96
C LEU A 107 5.19 -17.97 7.45
N SER A 108 5.43 -16.96 8.28
CA SER A 108 5.54 -17.15 9.73
C SER A 108 4.23 -17.61 10.39
N HIS A 109 3.10 -17.45 9.72
CA HIS A 109 1.79 -17.94 10.15
C HIS A 109 1.33 -19.20 9.41
N ALA A 110 2.19 -19.78 8.56
CA ALA A 110 1.84 -20.93 7.72
C ALA A 110 1.29 -22.10 8.53
N ASP A 111 1.90 -22.43 9.67
CA ASP A 111 1.44 -23.54 10.51
C ASP A 111 0.02 -23.32 11.04
N LYS A 112 -0.32 -22.10 11.42
CA LYS A 112 -1.67 -21.73 11.86
C LYS A 112 -2.67 -21.84 10.70
N ILE A 113 -2.29 -21.35 9.52
CA ILE A 113 -3.13 -21.42 8.31
C ILE A 113 -3.37 -22.88 7.93
N ILE A 114 -2.32 -23.72 7.92
CA ILE A 114 -2.42 -25.16 7.62
C ILE A 114 -3.30 -25.86 8.67
N ALA A 115 -3.16 -25.54 9.94
CA ALA A 115 -4.00 -26.11 11.00
C ALA A 115 -5.47 -25.71 10.81
N ALA A 116 -5.76 -24.47 10.46
CA ALA A 116 -7.12 -23.98 10.18
C ALA A 116 -7.73 -24.67 8.92
N ILE A 117 -6.92 -24.93 7.89
CA ILE A 117 -7.34 -25.69 6.71
C ILE A 117 -7.67 -27.14 7.11
N LYS A 118 -6.77 -27.82 7.83
CA LYS A 118 -6.98 -29.22 8.28
C LYS A 118 -8.22 -29.38 9.16
N LYS A 119 -8.51 -28.37 9.98
CA LYS A 119 -9.70 -28.30 10.85
C LYS A 119 -10.98 -27.97 10.05
N GLY A 120 -10.85 -27.53 8.80
CA GLY A 120 -11.98 -27.10 7.96
C GLY A 120 -12.49 -25.67 8.26
N ALA A 121 -11.77 -24.90 9.05
CA ALA A 121 -12.09 -23.51 9.33
C ALA A 121 -11.80 -22.60 8.11
N ILE A 122 -10.75 -22.91 7.34
CA ILE A 122 -10.47 -22.30 6.04
C ILE A 122 -10.75 -23.32 4.96
N LYS A 123 -11.71 -23.03 4.08
CA LYS A 123 -12.07 -23.89 2.93
C LYS A 123 -11.66 -23.28 1.60
N HIS A 124 -11.54 -21.96 1.53
CA HIS A 124 -11.22 -21.26 0.30
C HIS A 124 -10.07 -20.27 0.54
N ILE A 125 -9.17 -20.17 -0.43
CA ILE A 125 -8.13 -19.15 -0.48
C ILE A 125 -8.17 -18.52 -1.87
N PHE A 126 -8.38 -17.20 -1.94
CA PHE A 126 -8.33 -16.45 -3.18
C PHE A 126 -7.19 -15.45 -3.17
N LEU A 127 -6.46 -15.39 -4.27
CA LEU A 127 -5.51 -14.33 -4.56
C LEU A 127 -6.22 -13.27 -5.41
N VAL A 128 -6.47 -12.11 -4.81
CA VAL A 128 -7.15 -10.98 -5.46
C VAL A 128 -6.19 -9.81 -5.50
N GLY A 129 -5.64 -9.51 -6.65
CA GLY A 129 -4.63 -8.46 -6.84
C GLY A 129 -4.73 -7.83 -8.22
N GLY A 130 -3.83 -6.92 -8.52
CA GLY A 130 -3.74 -6.27 -9.82
C GLY A 130 -3.24 -4.84 -9.76
N CYS A 131 -3.29 -4.14 -10.90
CA CYS A 131 -2.73 -2.79 -11.05
C CYS A 131 -3.77 -1.67 -10.97
N ASP A 132 -5.05 -1.96 -11.05
CA ASP A 132 -6.09 -0.92 -11.20
C ASP A 132 -6.39 -0.13 -9.92
N GLY A 133 -5.90 -0.58 -8.76
CA GLY A 133 -6.16 0.09 -7.47
C GLY A 133 -7.65 0.41 -7.28
N ALA A 134 -7.95 1.50 -6.61
CA ALA A 134 -9.31 1.96 -6.34
C ALA A 134 -9.86 2.89 -7.45
N HIS A 135 -9.62 2.57 -8.71
CA HIS A 135 -10.11 3.39 -9.82
C HIS A 135 -11.65 3.47 -9.80
N PRO A 136 -12.25 4.67 -9.89
CA PRO A 136 -13.70 4.86 -9.86
C PRO A 136 -14.43 4.00 -10.92
N GLY A 137 -15.54 3.41 -10.52
CA GLY A 137 -16.36 2.57 -11.38
C GLY A 137 -15.87 1.13 -11.58
N ARG A 138 -14.74 0.76 -10.96
CA ARG A 138 -14.18 -0.59 -11.04
C ARG A 138 -14.29 -1.31 -9.70
N ASN A 139 -15.46 -1.74 -9.32
CA ASN A 139 -15.76 -2.37 -8.04
C ASN A 139 -15.97 -3.90 -8.10
N TYR A 140 -15.73 -4.54 -9.24
CA TYR A 140 -15.94 -5.98 -9.39
C TYR A 140 -15.23 -6.80 -8.30
N TYR A 141 -13.93 -6.52 -8.06
CA TYR A 141 -13.17 -7.26 -7.05
C TYR A 141 -13.57 -6.90 -5.62
N THR A 142 -14.02 -5.68 -5.38
CA THR A 142 -14.58 -5.27 -4.09
C THR A 142 -15.85 -6.08 -3.79
N GLU A 143 -16.76 -6.17 -4.75
CA GLU A 143 -17.98 -6.95 -4.60
C GLU A 143 -17.70 -8.45 -4.50
N PHE A 144 -16.73 -8.96 -5.27
CA PHE A 144 -16.28 -10.34 -5.12
C PHE A 144 -15.81 -10.63 -3.69
N VAL A 145 -14.93 -9.79 -3.15
CA VAL A 145 -14.36 -9.97 -1.80
C VAL A 145 -15.45 -9.89 -0.73
N LYS A 146 -16.39 -8.94 -0.85
CA LYS A 146 -17.54 -8.82 0.07
C LYS A 146 -18.42 -10.07 0.10
N GLN A 147 -18.55 -10.77 -1.03
CA GLN A 147 -19.38 -11.95 -1.18
C GLN A 147 -18.66 -13.27 -0.87
N THR A 148 -17.37 -13.22 -0.50
CA THR A 148 -16.65 -14.44 -0.11
C THR A 148 -17.23 -15.04 1.16
N PRO A 149 -17.43 -16.38 1.23
CA PRO A 149 -17.85 -17.05 2.44
C PRO A 149 -16.98 -16.75 3.65
N MET A 150 -17.49 -16.88 4.84
CA MET A 150 -16.78 -16.58 6.11
C MET A 150 -15.55 -17.49 6.33
N ASP A 151 -15.51 -18.65 5.70
CA ASP A 151 -14.40 -19.61 5.71
C ASP A 151 -13.37 -19.36 4.59
N THR A 152 -13.32 -18.14 4.05
CA THR A 152 -12.43 -17.73 2.97
C THR A 152 -11.30 -16.82 3.48
N LEU A 153 -10.07 -17.15 3.09
CA LEU A 153 -8.90 -16.29 3.23
C LEU A 153 -8.63 -15.56 1.90
N VAL A 154 -8.47 -14.25 1.94
CA VAL A 154 -8.16 -13.43 0.77
C VAL A 154 -6.73 -12.94 0.87
N LEU A 155 -5.89 -13.41 -0.05
CA LEU A 155 -4.55 -12.86 -0.25
C LEU A 155 -4.63 -11.72 -1.26
N THR A 156 -3.97 -10.61 -0.99
CA THR A 156 -3.92 -9.47 -1.91
C THR A 156 -2.51 -8.95 -2.08
N LEU A 157 -2.28 -8.25 -3.18
CA LEU A 157 -0.97 -7.65 -3.49
C LEU A 157 -1.12 -6.50 -4.49
N ALA A 158 -0.05 -5.70 -4.62
CA ALA A 158 0.04 -4.56 -5.53
C ALA A 158 -1.08 -3.52 -5.30
N CYS A 159 -1.42 -2.74 -6.31
CA CYS A 159 -2.43 -1.68 -6.21
C CYS A 159 -3.86 -2.20 -6.05
N GLY A 160 -4.13 -3.46 -6.40
CA GLY A 160 -5.46 -4.08 -6.27
C GLY A 160 -6.00 -4.09 -4.85
N LYS A 161 -5.11 -4.16 -3.85
CA LYS A 161 -5.47 -4.12 -2.43
C LYS A 161 -6.30 -2.88 -2.04
N TYR A 162 -6.02 -1.74 -2.64
CA TYR A 162 -6.70 -0.47 -2.31
C TYR A 162 -8.20 -0.45 -2.62
N ARG A 163 -8.70 -1.46 -3.32
CA ARG A 163 -10.14 -1.62 -3.58
C ARG A 163 -10.91 -2.08 -2.36
N PHE A 164 -10.25 -2.81 -1.44
CA PHE A 164 -10.96 -3.52 -0.38
C PHE A 164 -10.15 -3.68 0.92
N ASN A 165 -8.94 -3.13 1.03
CA ASN A 165 -8.12 -3.26 2.24
C ASN A 165 -8.68 -2.48 3.45
N ASP A 166 -9.66 -1.63 3.24
CA ASP A 166 -10.43 -0.92 4.27
C ASP A 166 -11.72 -1.64 4.69
N LEU A 167 -11.99 -2.84 4.12
CA LEU A 167 -13.10 -3.68 4.56
C LEU A 167 -12.72 -4.46 5.81
N ASP A 168 -13.62 -4.47 6.79
CA ASP A 168 -13.53 -5.40 7.90
C ASP A 168 -14.20 -6.74 7.51
N LEU A 169 -13.40 -7.71 7.14
CA LEU A 169 -13.87 -9.08 6.85
C LEU A 169 -13.81 -10.01 8.08
N GLY A 170 -13.31 -9.51 9.21
CA GLY A 170 -13.09 -10.32 10.41
C GLY A 170 -11.90 -11.26 10.29
N GLU A 171 -11.91 -12.30 11.12
CA GLU A 171 -10.82 -13.25 11.31
C GLU A 171 -11.30 -14.70 11.28
N ILE A 172 -10.38 -15.62 10.97
CA ILE A 172 -10.56 -17.07 11.11
C ILE A 172 -9.47 -17.58 12.06
N ASP A 173 -9.85 -18.07 13.24
CA ASP A 173 -8.93 -18.57 14.27
C ASP A 173 -7.80 -17.56 14.62
N GLY A 174 -8.12 -16.25 14.68
CA GLY A 174 -7.16 -15.18 14.93
C GLY A 174 -6.25 -14.85 13.74
N ILE A 175 -6.62 -15.27 12.54
CA ILE A 175 -5.96 -14.91 11.28
C ILE A 175 -6.87 -13.93 10.55
N PRO A 176 -6.43 -12.69 10.26
CA PRO A 176 -7.22 -11.76 9.44
C PRO A 176 -7.57 -12.38 8.09
N ARG A 177 -8.82 -12.22 7.67
CA ARG A 177 -9.27 -12.78 6.38
C ARG A 177 -8.70 -12.07 5.16
N ILE A 178 -8.13 -10.86 5.33
CA ILE A 178 -7.34 -10.19 4.29
C ILE A 178 -5.88 -10.23 4.72
N LEU A 179 -5.01 -10.74 3.87
CA LEU A 179 -3.56 -10.74 4.05
C LEU A 179 -2.90 -10.00 2.87
N ASP A 180 -2.30 -8.85 3.16
CA ASP A 180 -1.54 -8.05 2.18
C ASP A 180 -0.13 -8.63 2.00
N MET A 181 0.13 -9.19 0.84
CA MET A 181 1.40 -9.82 0.48
C MET A 181 2.48 -8.82 0.01
N GLY A 182 2.15 -7.54 -0.09
CA GLY A 182 3.08 -6.48 -0.50
C GLY A 182 2.77 -5.81 -1.81
#